data_a08cc7eda5d781355f9c16e19e52b90d
#
_entry.id   a08cc7eda5d781355f9c16e19e52b90d
#
_cell.length_a   1.000
_cell.length_b   1.000
_cell.length_c   1.000
_cell.angle_alpha   90.00
_cell.angle_beta   90.00
_cell.angle_gamma   90.00
#
_symmetry.space_group_name_H-M   'P 1'
#
loop_
_entity.id
_entity.type
_entity.pdbx_description
1 polymer ?
#
loop_
_entity_poly.entity_id
_entity_poly.type
_entity_poly.pdbx_seq_one_letter_code
_entity_poly.pdbx_strand_id
1 'polypeptide(L)'
;TKEEFVAAVNSEITNVDARIDADGYVVFSNDTGYAISFASSTELGITADAYGGFVKLESLDNTPITIQAGSKENGYGANNGRRSDLATMGFNESNLVNGKLAVTGNVYVDDSQLTGADGLKINGVLITELDGQSSTSVNANDKVAQINDKTDQHGVVATGFNQIVVTVDMSNGNMQTASDSTINGITVDLSGDATVTNVVEGINAALAGKIDIVASMEADTGKLVLTSNSGLTISIDDTGSSLYTAVTYTDGSAVTTALSSGAASARGYITLTSLDGSSIKIEDGKQD
;
A
#
# COMPACT_ATOMS: atom_id res chain seq x y z
N THR A 1 -26.19 -30.67 -16.01
CA THR A 1 -26.64 -29.76 -14.93
C THR A 1 -25.44 -29.30 -14.10
N LYS A 2 -25.62 -28.25 -13.28
CA LYS A 2 -24.57 -27.80 -12.36
C LYS A 2 -24.26 -28.87 -11.32
N GLU A 3 -25.24 -29.61 -10.88
CA GLU A 3 -25.12 -30.71 -9.92
C GLU A 3 -24.26 -31.84 -10.47
N GLU A 4 -24.46 -32.23 -11.73
CA GLU A 4 -23.64 -33.25 -12.42
C GLU A 4 -22.20 -32.78 -12.59
N PHE A 5 -22.00 -31.50 -12.91
CA PHE A 5 -20.68 -30.90 -13.01
C PHE A 5 -19.95 -30.92 -11.65
N VAL A 6 -20.62 -30.46 -10.58
CA VAL A 6 -20.06 -30.50 -9.22
C VAL A 6 -19.73 -31.93 -8.80
N ALA A 7 -20.60 -32.90 -9.09
CA ALA A 7 -20.36 -34.30 -8.79
C ALA A 7 -19.14 -34.85 -9.56
N ALA A 8 -18.98 -34.50 -10.84
CA ALA A 8 -17.84 -34.89 -11.65
C ALA A 8 -16.53 -34.27 -11.11
N VAL A 9 -16.50 -33.00 -10.77
CA VAL A 9 -15.34 -32.35 -10.16
C VAL A 9 -14.92 -33.08 -8.88
N ASN A 10 -15.85 -33.31 -7.97
CA ASN A 10 -15.57 -33.94 -6.68
C ASN A 10 -15.16 -35.41 -6.80
N SER A 11 -15.51 -36.09 -7.90
CA SER A 11 -15.11 -37.46 -8.14
C SER A 11 -13.78 -37.62 -8.83
N GLU A 12 -13.39 -36.67 -9.67
CA GLU A 12 -12.23 -36.80 -10.56
C GLU A 12 -11.03 -35.94 -10.16
N ILE A 13 -11.27 -34.83 -9.43
CA ILE A 13 -10.22 -33.89 -9.06
C ILE A 13 -9.90 -34.01 -7.58
N THR A 14 -8.67 -34.39 -7.28
CA THR A 14 -8.19 -34.51 -5.90
C THR A 14 -7.85 -33.11 -5.35
N ASN A 15 -8.17 -32.87 -4.08
CA ASN A 15 -7.86 -31.64 -3.34
C ASN A 15 -8.61 -30.39 -3.86
N VAL A 16 -9.69 -30.56 -4.59
CA VAL A 16 -10.63 -29.49 -4.94
C VAL A 16 -12.03 -29.97 -4.60
N ASP A 17 -12.70 -29.24 -3.75
CA ASP A 17 -14.12 -29.44 -3.44
C ASP A 17 -14.97 -28.43 -4.21
N ALA A 18 -15.98 -28.91 -4.91
CA ALA A 18 -16.97 -28.06 -5.59
C ALA A 18 -18.32 -28.15 -4.90
N ARG A 19 -19.03 -27.07 -4.79
CA ARG A 19 -20.39 -26.98 -4.26
C ARG A 19 -21.22 -25.92 -5.00
N ILE A 20 -22.53 -25.99 -4.88
CA ILE A 20 -23.41 -24.91 -5.32
C ILE A 20 -23.79 -24.13 -4.06
N ASP A 21 -23.62 -22.79 -4.11
CA ASP A 21 -24.00 -21.90 -3.02
C ASP A 21 -25.50 -21.60 -3.02
N ALA A 22 -25.95 -20.78 -2.07
CA ALA A 22 -27.36 -20.40 -1.91
C ALA A 22 -27.90 -19.59 -3.10
N ASP A 23 -27.02 -18.89 -3.82
CA ASP A 23 -27.36 -18.07 -4.99
C ASP A 23 -27.27 -18.86 -6.31
N GLY A 24 -26.92 -20.14 -6.23
CA GLY A 24 -26.82 -21.05 -7.38
C GLY A 24 -25.51 -20.93 -8.16
N TYR A 25 -24.48 -20.33 -7.60
CA TYR A 25 -23.13 -20.32 -8.19
C TYR A 25 -22.36 -21.59 -7.81
N VAL A 26 -21.47 -22.01 -8.69
CA VAL A 26 -20.54 -23.09 -8.38
C VAL A 26 -19.30 -22.49 -7.71
N VAL A 27 -19.07 -22.90 -6.47
CA VAL A 27 -17.93 -22.47 -5.65
C VAL A 27 -16.93 -23.61 -5.58
N PHE A 28 -15.66 -23.31 -5.77
CA PHE A 28 -14.54 -24.23 -5.64
C PHE A 28 -13.70 -23.86 -4.42
N SER A 29 -13.27 -24.85 -3.67
CA SER A 29 -12.40 -24.68 -2.52
C SER A 29 -11.27 -25.71 -2.51
N ASN A 30 -10.14 -25.31 -1.93
CA ASN A 30 -8.97 -26.17 -1.73
C ASN A 30 -8.34 -25.80 -0.38
N ASP A 31 -8.30 -26.75 0.54
CA ASP A 31 -7.76 -26.56 1.89
C ASP A 31 -6.26 -26.84 2.00
N THR A 32 -5.63 -27.27 0.90
CA THR A 32 -4.19 -27.55 0.86
C THR A 32 -3.33 -26.35 0.49
N GLY A 33 -3.96 -25.23 0.07
CA GLY A 33 -3.28 -24.02 -0.37
C GLY A 33 -2.71 -24.08 -1.80
N TYR A 34 -2.90 -25.18 -2.54
CA TYR A 34 -2.55 -25.21 -3.95
C TYR A 34 -3.47 -24.31 -4.77
N ALA A 35 -2.94 -23.73 -5.84
CA ALA A 35 -3.74 -22.94 -6.74
C ALA A 35 -4.81 -23.79 -7.45
N ILE A 36 -6.01 -23.23 -7.57
CA ILE A 36 -7.08 -23.79 -8.41
C ILE A 36 -6.95 -23.13 -9.78
N SER A 37 -6.64 -23.91 -10.81
CA SER A 37 -6.45 -23.40 -12.17
C SER A 37 -7.55 -23.89 -13.11
N PHE A 38 -8.09 -22.99 -13.90
CA PHE A 38 -9.09 -23.27 -14.91
C PHE A 38 -8.48 -23.12 -16.31
N ALA A 39 -8.74 -24.07 -17.18
CA ALA A 39 -8.56 -23.89 -18.61
C ALA A 39 -9.78 -23.16 -19.21
N SER A 40 -9.58 -22.42 -20.30
CA SER A 40 -10.71 -21.78 -20.99
C SER A 40 -11.70 -22.82 -21.51
N SER A 41 -12.98 -22.57 -21.29
CA SER A 41 -14.07 -23.34 -21.89
C SER A 41 -15.15 -22.37 -22.36
N THR A 42 -15.31 -22.27 -23.68
CA THR A 42 -16.38 -21.47 -24.29
C THR A 42 -17.77 -22.00 -23.98
N GLU A 43 -17.90 -23.31 -23.84
CA GLU A 43 -19.18 -23.98 -23.55
C GLU A 43 -19.68 -23.70 -22.13
N LEU A 44 -18.73 -23.52 -21.19
CA LEU A 44 -19.03 -23.24 -19.78
C LEU A 44 -18.90 -21.74 -19.44
N GLY A 45 -18.49 -20.90 -20.40
CA GLY A 45 -18.23 -19.47 -20.15
C GLY A 45 -17.04 -19.23 -19.22
N ILE A 46 -16.10 -20.19 -19.11
CA ILE A 46 -14.94 -20.10 -18.23
C ILE A 46 -13.77 -19.51 -19.02
N THR A 47 -13.17 -18.45 -18.49
CA THR A 47 -11.89 -17.93 -18.96
C THR A 47 -10.76 -18.63 -18.21
N ALA A 48 -9.64 -18.89 -18.89
CA ALA A 48 -8.45 -19.45 -18.23
C ALA A 48 -7.94 -18.49 -17.15
N ASP A 49 -7.79 -19.02 -15.93
CA ASP A 49 -7.27 -18.26 -14.79
C ASP A 49 -6.71 -19.23 -13.74
N ALA A 50 -5.90 -18.68 -12.81
CA ALA A 50 -5.35 -19.43 -11.70
C ALA A 50 -5.51 -18.63 -10.39
N TYR A 51 -6.18 -19.23 -9.42
CA TYR A 51 -6.44 -18.64 -8.12
C TYR A 51 -5.51 -19.25 -7.09
N GLY A 52 -4.61 -18.43 -6.53
CA GLY A 52 -3.67 -18.84 -5.47
C GLY A 52 -4.39 -19.09 -4.13
N GLY A 53 -3.77 -19.92 -3.30
CA GLY A 53 -4.25 -20.15 -1.94
C GLY A 53 -3.84 -19.05 -0.96
N PHE A 54 -4.39 -19.14 0.26
CA PHE A 54 -4.05 -18.27 1.38
C PHE A 54 -3.26 -19.03 2.44
N VAL A 55 -2.39 -18.33 3.15
CA VAL A 55 -1.71 -18.84 4.33
C VAL A 55 -2.37 -18.28 5.57
N LYS A 56 -2.83 -19.14 6.49
CA LYS A 56 -3.37 -18.74 7.79
C LYS A 56 -2.35 -19.06 8.88
N LEU A 57 -2.07 -18.07 9.72
CA LEU A 57 -1.27 -18.24 10.93
C LEU A 57 -2.18 -18.19 12.15
N GLU A 58 -1.99 -19.12 13.07
CA GLU A 58 -2.71 -19.17 14.35
C GLU A 58 -1.70 -19.20 15.50
N SER A 59 -1.91 -18.34 16.50
CA SER A 59 -1.14 -18.36 17.73
C SER A 59 -1.62 -19.52 18.61
N LEU A 60 -0.67 -20.30 19.12
CA LEU A 60 -0.97 -21.43 20.01
C LEU A 60 -1.33 -21.00 21.45
N ASP A 61 -0.92 -19.80 21.84
CA ASP A 61 -1.07 -19.25 23.19
C ASP A 61 -1.89 -17.97 23.23
N ASN A 62 -2.56 -17.63 22.12
CA ASN A 62 -3.32 -16.41 21.93
C ASN A 62 -2.51 -15.10 22.06
N THR A 63 -1.18 -15.17 22.00
CA THR A 63 -0.37 -13.96 21.90
C THR A 63 -0.46 -13.37 20.48
N PRO A 64 -0.33 -12.04 20.32
CA PRO A 64 -0.32 -11.41 19.01
C PRO A 64 0.84 -11.95 18.13
N ILE A 65 0.54 -12.32 16.90
CA ILE A 65 1.54 -12.72 15.92
C ILE A 65 2.14 -11.45 15.31
N THR A 66 3.46 -11.28 15.43
CA THR A 66 4.17 -10.18 14.77
C THR A 66 4.82 -10.68 13.47
N ILE A 67 4.67 -9.91 12.40
CA ILE A 67 5.23 -10.21 11.08
C ILE A 67 5.91 -8.94 10.60
N GLN A 68 7.21 -9.01 10.33
CA GLN A 68 8.01 -7.87 9.91
C GLN A 68 8.92 -8.25 8.75
N ALA A 69 9.20 -7.29 7.87
CA ALA A 69 10.26 -7.45 6.90
C ALA A 69 11.61 -7.63 7.64
N GLY A 70 12.45 -8.53 7.14
CA GLY A 70 13.78 -8.75 7.71
C GLY A 70 14.64 -7.49 7.61
N SER A 71 15.43 -7.20 8.64
CA SER A 71 16.38 -6.08 8.66
C SER A 71 17.68 -6.49 9.36
N LYS A 72 18.71 -5.68 9.24
CA LYS A 72 19.96 -5.90 9.97
C LYS A 72 19.75 -5.87 11.50
N GLU A 73 18.81 -5.06 11.97
CA GLU A 73 18.51 -4.91 13.38
C GLU A 73 17.80 -6.12 13.97
N ASN A 74 17.01 -6.83 13.16
CA ASN A 74 16.28 -8.04 13.59
C ASN A 74 16.99 -9.35 13.18
N GLY A 75 18.29 -9.31 12.88
CA GLY A 75 19.11 -10.49 12.63
C GLY A 75 19.23 -10.92 11.16
N TYR A 76 18.70 -10.18 10.23
CA TYR A 76 18.93 -10.40 8.81
C TYR A 76 20.27 -9.79 8.37
N GLY A 77 21.04 -10.53 7.55
CA GLY A 77 22.39 -10.16 7.11
C GLY A 77 22.47 -8.91 6.22
N ALA A 78 23.08 -9.02 5.04
CA ALA A 78 23.40 -7.86 4.20
C ALA A 78 22.17 -7.22 3.49
N ASN A 79 21.07 -7.98 3.31
CA ASN A 79 19.90 -7.52 2.59
C ASN A 79 18.73 -7.30 3.56
N ASN A 80 18.14 -6.12 3.49
CA ASN A 80 16.86 -5.86 4.16
C ASN A 80 15.73 -6.50 3.34
N GLY A 81 14.77 -7.12 4.02
CA GLY A 81 13.50 -7.52 3.42
C GLY A 81 12.69 -6.29 3.00
N ARG A 82 11.80 -6.50 2.05
CA ARG A 82 10.93 -5.45 1.51
C ARG A 82 9.49 -5.73 1.89
N ARG A 83 8.68 -4.68 1.89
CA ARG A 83 7.23 -4.80 2.05
C ARG A 83 6.61 -5.69 0.97
N SER A 84 7.15 -5.64 -0.26
CA SER A 84 6.78 -6.54 -1.35
C SER A 84 7.03 -8.02 -1.07
N ASP A 85 8.00 -8.34 -0.20
CA ASP A 85 8.27 -9.74 0.19
C ASP A 85 7.14 -10.26 1.10
N LEU A 86 6.63 -9.41 2.01
CA LEU A 86 5.44 -9.72 2.81
C LEU A 86 4.20 -9.88 1.92
N ALA A 87 4.02 -9.01 0.94
CA ALA A 87 2.94 -9.09 -0.03
C ALA A 87 2.99 -10.40 -0.84
N THR A 88 4.20 -10.84 -1.24
CA THR A 88 4.41 -12.12 -1.94
C THR A 88 3.97 -13.32 -1.10
N MET A 89 4.11 -13.22 0.22
CA MET A 89 3.63 -14.24 1.17
C MET A 89 2.15 -14.09 1.54
N GLY A 90 1.48 -13.03 1.07
CA GLY A 90 0.09 -12.72 1.40
C GLY A 90 -0.11 -12.14 2.80
N PHE A 91 0.95 -11.64 3.45
CA PHE A 91 0.86 -11.08 4.79
C PHE A 91 0.95 -9.55 4.80
N ASN A 92 0.29 -8.96 5.78
CA ASN A 92 0.51 -7.59 6.20
C ASN A 92 1.59 -7.54 7.29
N GLU A 93 2.33 -6.44 7.35
CA GLU A 93 3.22 -6.19 8.47
C GLU A 93 2.40 -6.01 9.75
N SER A 94 2.77 -6.69 10.83
CA SER A 94 2.16 -6.51 12.13
C SER A 94 3.21 -6.46 13.23
N ASN A 95 3.07 -5.52 14.15
CA ASN A 95 3.96 -5.34 15.28
C ASN A 95 3.21 -4.84 16.52
N LEU A 96 3.92 -4.63 17.60
CA LEU A 96 3.39 -4.02 18.82
C LEU A 96 3.94 -2.60 18.96
N VAL A 97 3.07 -1.61 18.85
CA VAL A 97 3.41 -0.21 19.11
C VAL A 97 2.90 0.17 20.50
N ASN A 98 3.80 0.48 21.40
CA ASN A 98 3.47 0.74 22.82
C ASN A 98 2.62 -0.37 23.47
N GLY A 99 2.92 -1.63 23.14
CA GLY A 99 2.17 -2.80 23.64
C GLY A 99 0.82 -3.04 22.98
N LYS A 100 0.45 -2.28 21.97
CA LYS A 100 -0.82 -2.40 21.21
C LYS A 100 -0.56 -2.97 19.83
N LEU A 101 -1.44 -3.86 19.37
CA LEU A 101 -1.34 -4.41 18.03
C LEU A 101 -1.47 -3.32 16.98
N ALA A 102 -0.52 -3.25 16.07
CA ALA A 102 -0.54 -2.42 14.89
C ALA A 102 -0.37 -3.28 13.63
N VAL A 103 -1.20 -3.04 12.61
CA VAL A 103 -1.15 -3.74 11.32
C VAL A 103 -0.98 -2.72 10.23
N THR A 104 0.08 -2.87 9.43
CA THR A 104 0.38 -1.99 8.29
C THR A 104 0.12 -2.74 6.99
N GLY A 105 -0.59 -2.12 6.06
CA GLY A 105 -0.86 -2.68 4.75
C GLY A 105 0.42 -3.02 3.99
N ASN A 106 0.42 -4.14 3.31
CA ASN A 106 1.56 -4.63 2.52
C ASN A 106 1.61 -4.02 1.11
N VAL A 107 0.58 -3.30 0.70
CA VAL A 107 0.48 -2.58 -0.57
C VAL A 107 0.21 -1.10 -0.33
N TYR A 108 0.64 -0.29 -1.28
CA TYR A 108 0.34 1.14 -1.26
C TYR A 108 -1.12 1.37 -1.61
N VAL A 109 -1.74 2.34 -0.93
CA VAL A 109 -3.15 2.69 -1.13
C VAL A 109 -3.35 3.22 -2.54
N ASP A 110 -4.32 2.68 -3.26
CA ASP A 110 -4.70 3.23 -4.56
C ASP A 110 -5.51 4.53 -4.41
N ASP A 111 -5.77 5.21 -5.52
CA ASP A 111 -6.50 6.49 -5.58
C ASP A 111 -8.00 6.31 -5.78
N SER A 112 -8.54 5.10 -5.73
CA SER A 112 -9.98 4.84 -5.77
C SER A 112 -10.62 5.27 -4.45
N GLN A 113 -11.80 5.88 -4.53
CA GLN A 113 -12.58 6.23 -3.35
C GLN A 113 -13.10 4.95 -2.66
N LEU A 114 -12.96 4.87 -1.35
CA LEU A 114 -13.63 3.86 -0.55
C LEU A 114 -15.04 4.35 -0.21
N THR A 115 -16.04 3.59 -0.62
CA THR A 115 -17.47 3.89 -0.41
C THR A 115 -18.14 2.84 0.48
N GLY A 116 -19.30 3.14 1.02
CA GLY A 116 -20.08 2.16 1.78
C GLY A 116 -20.48 0.93 0.95
N ALA A 117 -20.53 1.05 -0.39
CA ALA A 117 -20.80 -0.07 -1.28
C ALA A 117 -19.66 -1.08 -1.39
N ASP A 118 -18.41 -0.68 -1.06
CA ASP A 118 -17.26 -1.59 -1.02
C ASP A 118 -17.32 -2.55 0.17
N GLY A 119 -18.14 -2.23 1.15
CA GLY A 119 -18.50 -3.11 2.27
C GLY A 119 -17.36 -3.32 3.29
N LEU A 120 -16.26 -2.58 3.22
CA LEU A 120 -15.15 -2.72 4.18
C LEU A 120 -15.63 -2.50 5.61
N LYS A 121 -15.35 -3.46 6.49
CA LYS A 121 -15.62 -3.34 7.93
C LYS A 121 -14.33 -3.48 8.73
N ILE A 122 -14.22 -2.69 9.79
CA ILE A 122 -13.19 -2.82 10.82
C ILE A 122 -13.90 -3.13 12.13
N ASN A 123 -13.58 -4.28 12.74
CA ASN A 123 -14.24 -4.78 13.95
C ASN A 123 -15.79 -4.76 13.84
N GLY A 124 -16.30 -5.13 12.67
CA GLY A 124 -17.75 -5.19 12.37
C GLY A 124 -18.39 -3.84 12.02
N VAL A 125 -17.67 -2.72 12.09
CA VAL A 125 -18.15 -1.37 11.75
C VAL A 125 -17.85 -1.05 10.30
N LEU A 126 -18.89 -0.72 9.52
CA LEU A 126 -18.78 -0.34 8.11
C LEU A 126 -18.05 1.00 7.96
N ILE A 127 -17.03 1.05 7.11
CA ILE A 127 -16.35 2.27 6.74
C ILE A 127 -17.02 2.87 5.51
N THR A 128 -17.32 4.15 5.58
CA THR A 128 -18.03 4.89 4.53
C THR A 128 -17.30 6.15 4.15
N GLU A 129 -17.65 6.70 2.99
CA GLU A 129 -17.18 8.02 2.57
C GLU A 129 -17.59 9.11 3.57
N LEU A 130 -16.76 10.15 3.68
CA LEU A 130 -17.09 11.36 4.43
C LEU A 130 -17.87 12.33 3.56
N ASP A 131 -18.78 13.08 4.18
CA ASP A 131 -19.54 14.15 3.52
C ASP A 131 -18.60 15.17 2.88
N GLY A 132 -18.79 15.44 1.60
CA GLY A 132 -17.99 16.38 0.82
C GLY A 132 -16.60 15.87 0.41
N GLN A 133 -16.28 14.62 0.65
CA GLN A 133 -15.03 14.02 0.17
C GLN A 133 -15.04 13.93 -1.36
N SER A 134 -13.90 14.28 -1.97
CA SER A 134 -13.72 14.14 -3.42
C SER A 134 -13.82 12.67 -3.84
N SER A 135 -14.49 12.41 -4.95
CA SER A 135 -14.50 11.09 -5.59
C SER A 135 -13.27 10.85 -6.48
N THR A 136 -12.43 11.86 -6.64
CA THR A 136 -11.22 11.80 -7.45
C THR A 136 -10.00 12.17 -6.62
N SER A 137 -8.89 11.51 -6.87
CA SER A 137 -7.61 11.75 -6.18
C SER A 137 -7.66 11.48 -4.67
N VAL A 138 -8.28 10.37 -4.28
CA VAL A 138 -8.30 9.89 -2.89
C VAL A 138 -6.97 9.22 -2.57
N ASN A 139 -6.29 9.70 -1.55
CA ASN A 139 -5.00 9.17 -1.10
C ASN A 139 -5.10 8.46 0.26
N ALA A 140 -3.99 7.98 0.79
CA ALA A 140 -4.00 7.30 2.09
C ALA A 140 -4.49 8.21 3.23
N ASN A 141 -4.18 9.51 3.19
CA ASN A 141 -4.65 10.48 4.17
C ASN A 141 -6.19 10.59 4.20
N ASP A 142 -6.84 10.58 3.04
CA ASP A 142 -8.29 10.64 2.94
C ASP A 142 -8.94 9.38 3.52
N LYS A 143 -8.38 8.20 3.23
CA LYS A 143 -8.85 6.93 3.79
C LYS A 143 -8.59 6.81 5.29
N VAL A 144 -7.48 7.37 5.77
CA VAL A 144 -7.21 7.53 7.22
C VAL A 144 -8.31 8.35 7.89
N ALA A 145 -8.73 9.46 7.27
CA ALA A 145 -9.83 10.27 7.81
C ALA A 145 -11.16 9.51 7.86
N GLN A 146 -11.49 8.73 6.79
CA GLN A 146 -12.68 7.87 6.76
C GLN A 146 -12.69 6.84 7.89
N ILE A 147 -11.55 6.15 8.10
CA ILE A 147 -11.42 5.17 9.17
C ILE A 147 -11.55 5.85 10.53
N ASN A 148 -10.85 6.94 10.75
CA ASN A 148 -10.82 7.65 12.03
C ASN A 148 -12.16 8.31 12.41
N ASP A 149 -13.04 8.59 11.44
CA ASP A 149 -14.40 9.06 11.72
C ASP A 149 -15.22 8.05 12.56
N LYS A 150 -14.88 6.77 12.48
CA LYS A 150 -15.53 5.68 13.20
C LYS A 150 -14.71 5.09 14.35
N THR A 151 -13.62 5.73 14.76
CA THR A 151 -12.70 5.21 15.80
C THR A 151 -13.42 4.86 17.10
N ASP A 152 -14.37 5.68 17.54
CA ASP A 152 -15.15 5.44 18.74
C ASP A 152 -16.03 4.18 18.67
N GLN A 153 -16.34 3.70 17.47
CA GLN A 153 -17.18 2.53 17.24
C GLN A 153 -16.35 1.24 17.10
N HIS A 154 -15.25 1.28 16.35
CA HIS A 154 -14.44 0.08 16.08
C HIS A 154 -13.16 -0.04 16.93
N GLY A 155 -12.80 0.99 17.71
CA GLY A 155 -11.65 0.94 18.64
C GLY A 155 -10.28 0.91 17.97
N VAL A 156 -10.15 1.40 16.72
CA VAL A 156 -8.90 1.42 15.95
C VAL A 156 -8.56 2.84 15.53
N VAL A 157 -7.29 3.21 15.57
CA VAL A 157 -6.77 4.44 14.97
C VAL A 157 -5.98 4.10 13.72
N ALA A 158 -6.28 4.78 12.63
CA ALA A 158 -5.51 4.74 11.40
C ALA A 158 -4.49 5.87 11.36
N THR A 159 -3.31 5.59 10.83
CA THR A 159 -2.28 6.58 10.49
C THR A 159 -1.77 6.32 9.08
N GLY A 160 -1.52 7.38 8.32
CA GLY A 160 -0.91 7.30 7.01
C GLY A 160 0.59 7.55 7.08
N PHE A 161 1.32 7.01 6.12
CA PHE A 161 2.73 7.30 5.95
C PHE A 161 3.11 7.15 4.48
N ASN A 162 4.00 8.04 4.01
CA ASN A 162 4.61 7.92 2.70
C ASN A 162 6.04 8.45 2.76
N GLN A 163 6.97 7.70 2.19
CA GLN A 163 8.37 8.12 2.13
C GLN A 163 9.04 7.57 0.88
N ILE A 164 9.72 8.44 0.16
CA ILE A 164 10.46 8.10 -1.05
C ILE A 164 11.90 8.59 -0.98
N VAL A 165 12.77 7.88 -1.68
CA VAL A 165 14.15 8.26 -1.92
C VAL A 165 14.27 8.72 -3.37
N VAL A 166 14.82 9.89 -3.56
CA VAL A 166 15.00 10.53 -4.87
C VAL A 166 16.50 10.70 -5.16
N THR A 167 16.93 10.23 -6.30
CA THR A 167 18.28 10.51 -6.79
C THR A 167 18.25 11.81 -7.57
N VAL A 168 19.04 12.80 -7.12
CA VAL A 168 19.18 14.12 -7.74
C VAL A 168 20.43 14.12 -8.59
N ASP A 169 20.31 14.53 -9.86
CA ASP A 169 21.45 14.75 -10.74
C ASP A 169 21.99 16.18 -10.53
N MET A 170 23.08 16.28 -9.81
CA MET A 170 23.77 17.54 -9.52
C MET A 170 24.73 17.97 -10.64
N SER A 171 24.81 17.21 -11.77
CA SER A 171 25.75 17.48 -12.85
C SER A 171 25.19 18.46 -13.91
N ASN A 172 26.07 19.30 -14.41
CA ASN A 172 25.96 20.06 -15.66
C ASN A 172 24.60 20.70 -16.03
N GLY A 173 24.26 21.80 -15.39
CA GLY A 173 23.24 22.72 -15.88
C GLY A 173 21.80 22.33 -15.51
N ASN A 174 21.56 21.13 -15.04
CA ASN A 174 20.22 20.71 -14.61
C ASN A 174 19.69 21.62 -13.47
N MET A 175 20.56 22.01 -12.54
CA MET A 175 20.19 22.92 -11.45
C MET A 175 19.92 24.35 -11.94
N GLN A 176 20.45 24.77 -13.08
CA GLN A 176 20.21 26.11 -13.64
C GLN A 176 18.82 26.22 -14.30
N THR A 177 18.23 25.09 -14.63
CA THR A 177 16.89 25.00 -15.28
C THR A 177 15.83 24.44 -14.34
N ALA A 178 16.16 24.15 -13.09
CA ALA A 178 15.27 23.54 -12.12
C ALA A 178 14.21 24.49 -11.51
N SER A 179 13.92 25.60 -12.19
CA SER A 179 12.87 26.55 -11.78
C SER A 179 11.45 26.04 -11.99
N ASP A 180 11.28 24.99 -12.79
CA ASP A 180 9.97 24.46 -13.16
C ASP A 180 9.62 23.15 -12.43
N SER A 181 10.47 22.72 -11.48
CA SER A 181 10.16 21.55 -10.66
C SER A 181 8.94 21.79 -9.77
N THR A 182 8.08 20.81 -9.66
CA THR A 182 6.96 20.85 -8.71
C THR A 182 6.91 19.61 -7.82
N ILE A 183 6.45 19.82 -6.58
CA ILE A 183 6.08 18.74 -5.66
C ILE A 183 4.62 18.96 -5.29
N ASN A 184 3.76 17.98 -5.62
CA ASN A 184 2.32 18.08 -5.47
C ASN A 184 1.74 19.38 -6.07
N GLY A 185 2.25 19.78 -7.24
CA GLY A 185 1.84 21.00 -7.95
C GLY A 185 2.35 22.31 -7.34
N ILE A 186 3.13 22.25 -6.26
CA ILE A 186 3.78 23.44 -5.68
C ILE A 186 5.14 23.62 -6.34
N THR A 187 5.34 24.75 -6.98
CA THR A 187 6.63 25.08 -7.62
C THR A 187 7.73 25.19 -6.57
N VAL A 188 8.83 24.51 -6.85
CA VAL A 188 10.06 24.51 -6.06
C VAL A 188 11.17 25.03 -6.96
N ASP A 189 11.60 26.25 -6.72
CA ASP A 189 12.75 26.82 -7.45
C ASP A 189 14.04 26.33 -6.82
N LEU A 190 14.75 25.46 -7.53
CA LEU A 190 16.02 24.88 -7.15
C LEU A 190 17.18 25.43 -8.01
N SER A 191 16.90 26.47 -8.79
CA SER A 191 17.92 27.09 -9.66
C SER A 191 19.04 27.71 -8.83
N GLY A 192 20.27 27.36 -9.18
CA GLY A 192 21.46 27.83 -8.47
C GLY A 192 21.85 27.02 -7.23
N ASP A 193 21.09 26.00 -6.83
CA ASP A 193 21.47 25.11 -5.75
C ASP A 193 22.69 24.24 -6.17
N ALA A 194 23.69 24.20 -5.30
CA ALA A 194 24.97 23.54 -5.61
C ALA A 194 25.17 22.20 -4.89
N THR A 195 24.30 21.88 -3.95
CA THR A 195 24.37 20.66 -3.12
C THR A 195 22.98 20.11 -2.82
N VAL A 196 22.91 18.80 -2.53
CA VAL A 196 21.65 18.18 -2.09
C VAL A 196 21.11 18.86 -0.82
N THR A 197 21.97 19.38 0.04
CA THR A 197 21.56 20.14 1.22
C THR A 197 20.78 21.39 0.84
N ASN A 198 21.27 22.17 -0.13
CA ASN A 198 20.55 23.34 -0.63
C ASN A 198 19.19 22.97 -1.25
N VAL A 199 19.14 21.85 -2.00
CA VAL A 199 17.90 21.30 -2.56
C VAL A 199 16.90 20.97 -1.44
N VAL A 200 17.35 20.32 -0.36
CA VAL A 200 16.51 20.04 0.81
C VAL A 200 15.96 21.32 1.44
N GLU A 201 16.81 22.32 1.63
CA GLU A 201 16.42 23.62 2.19
C GLU A 201 15.41 24.35 1.28
N GLY A 202 15.67 24.36 -0.04
CA GLY A 202 14.77 24.97 -1.04
C GLY A 202 13.39 24.29 -1.07
N ILE A 203 13.35 22.96 -1.07
CA ILE A 203 12.09 22.20 -1.02
C ILE A 203 11.33 22.52 0.27
N ASN A 204 11.99 22.45 1.43
CA ASN A 204 11.33 22.70 2.71
C ASN A 204 10.80 24.13 2.80
N ALA A 205 11.52 25.11 2.28
CA ALA A 205 11.06 26.50 2.24
C ALA A 205 9.83 26.68 1.35
N ALA A 206 9.81 26.00 0.18
CA ALA A 206 8.69 26.08 -0.75
C ALA A 206 7.41 25.40 -0.22
N LEU A 207 7.54 24.29 0.51
CA LEU A 207 6.43 23.49 1.00
C LEU A 207 5.94 23.91 2.38
N ALA A 208 6.72 24.67 3.15
CA ALA A 208 6.40 25.06 4.53
C ALA A 208 5.00 25.68 4.67
N GLY A 209 4.18 25.08 5.52
CA GLY A 209 2.80 25.56 5.79
C GLY A 209 1.79 25.34 4.67
N LYS A 210 2.18 24.70 3.57
CA LYS A 210 1.29 24.42 2.44
C LYS A 210 0.83 22.96 2.39
N ILE A 211 1.74 22.03 2.62
CA ILE A 211 1.45 20.57 2.61
C ILE A 211 2.30 19.85 3.65
N ASP A 212 1.88 18.65 4.02
CA ASP A 212 2.62 17.74 4.91
C ASP A 212 3.62 16.89 4.11
N ILE A 213 4.62 17.55 3.52
CA ILE A 213 5.78 16.88 2.93
C ILE A 213 7.03 17.61 3.41
N VAL A 214 7.98 16.82 3.93
CA VAL A 214 9.26 17.30 4.45
C VAL A 214 10.38 16.63 3.67
N ALA A 215 11.34 17.43 3.24
CA ALA A 215 12.58 16.96 2.62
C ALA A 215 13.67 16.76 3.69
N SER A 216 14.46 15.72 3.50
CA SER A 216 15.66 15.44 4.29
C SER A 216 16.72 14.77 3.41
N MET A 217 17.91 14.59 3.94
CA MET A 217 18.99 13.86 3.26
C MET A 217 19.23 12.52 3.96
N GLU A 218 19.28 11.43 3.19
CA GLU A 218 19.65 10.12 3.71
C GLU A 218 21.13 10.12 4.13
N ALA A 219 21.41 9.75 5.37
CA ALA A 219 22.73 9.88 5.96
C ALA A 219 23.81 9.02 5.26
N ASP A 220 23.43 7.81 4.83
CA ASP A 220 24.38 6.84 4.27
C ASP A 220 24.66 7.06 2.79
N THR A 221 23.70 7.56 2.02
CA THR A 221 23.79 7.67 0.57
C THR A 221 23.85 9.11 0.07
N GLY A 222 23.47 10.08 0.92
CA GLY A 222 23.36 11.50 0.54
C GLY A 222 22.22 11.79 -0.43
N LYS A 223 21.27 10.87 -0.61
CA LYS A 223 20.11 11.06 -1.47
C LYS A 223 19.04 11.91 -0.80
N LEU A 224 18.21 12.55 -1.61
CA LEU A 224 17.04 13.28 -1.15
C LEU A 224 15.97 12.27 -0.67
N VAL A 225 15.39 12.54 0.49
CA VAL A 225 14.24 11.80 1.03
C VAL A 225 13.07 12.77 1.18
N LEU A 226 11.91 12.41 0.64
CA LEU A 226 10.65 13.13 0.87
C LEU A 226 9.73 12.28 1.74
N THR A 227 9.21 12.87 2.80
CA THR A 227 8.37 12.18 3.79
C THR A 227 7.06 12.93 3.98
N SER A 228 5.94 12.20 3.96
CA SER A 228 4.64 12.64 4.45
C SER A 228 4.20 11.75 5.61
N ASN A 229 3.98 12.35 6.78
CA ASN A 229 3.52 11.63 7.97
C ASN A 229 1.99 11.44 8.01
N SER A 230 1.28 12.05 7.08
CA SER A 230 -0.17 11.86 6.89
C SER A 230 -0.50 10.85 5.79
N GLY A 231 0.51 10.37 5.03
CA GLY A 231 0.30 9.44 3.93
C GLY A 231 -0.16 10.09 2.62
N LEU A 232 0.06 11.40 2.45
CA LEU A 232 -0.20 12.05 1.17
C LEU A 232 0.57 11.36 0.05
N THR A 233 -0.04 11.27 -1.12
CA THR A 233 0.69 10.91 -2.34
C THR A 233 1.75 11.97 -2.60
N ILE A 234 2.98 11.54 -2.85
CA ILE A 234 4.09 12.44 -3.20
C ILE A 234 4.25 12.38 -4.72
N SER A 235 3.88 13.47 -5.38
CA SER A 235 4.03 13.63 -6.82
C SER A 235 5.15 14.62 -7.11
N ILE A 236 6.11 14.21 -7.93
CA ILE A 236 7.24 15.03 -8.37
C ILE A 236 7.10 15.22 -9.86
N ASP A 237 7.31 16.42 -10.35
CA ASP A 237 7.40 16.74 -11.77
C ASP A 237 8.57 17.70 -12.02
N ASP A 238 9.47 17.30 -12.89
CA ASP A 238 10.61 18.09 -13.34
C ASP A 238 10.79 17.98 -14.87
N THR A 239 9.69 17.84 -15.61
CA THR A 239 9.67 17.61 -17.07
C THR A 239 10.54 18.56 -17.87
N GLY A 240 10.91 19.70 -17.33
CA GLY A 240 11.79 20.70 -17.98
C GLY A 240 13.27 20.55 -17.67
N SER A 241 13.66 19.87 -16.58
CA SER A 241 15.03 19.94 -16.06
C SER A 241 15.77 18.60 -16.00
N SER A 242 15.07 17.48 -15.94
CA SER A 242 15.65 16.14 -15.73
C SER A 242 16.54 16.06 -14.47
N LEU A 243 16.18 16.82 -13.44
CA LEU A 243 16.90 16.90 -12.18
C LEU A 243 16.80 15.59 -11.40
N TYR A 244 15.65 14.96 -11.39
CA TYR A 244 15.41 13.70 -10.69
C TYR A 244 15.64 12.52 -11.62
N THR A 245 16.57 11.63 -11.29
CA THR A 245 16.96 10.52 -12.17
C THR A 245 16.39 9.17 -11.73
N ALA A 246 16.06 9.02 -10.45
CA ALA A 246 15.39 7.83 -9.95
C ALA A 246 14.54 8.18 -8.71
N VAL A 247 13.40 7.52 -8.61
CA VAL A 247 12.50 7.61 -7.44
C VAL A 247 12.11 6.20 -7.03
N THR A 248 12.34 5.87 -5.77
CA THR A 248 11.96 4.59 -5.18
C THR A 248 11.38 4.81 -3.79
N TYR A 249 10.64 3.82 -3.28
CA TYR A 249 10.36 3.78 -1.85
C TYR A 249 11.64 3.47 -1.06
N THR A 250 11.63 3.71 0.25
CA THR A 250 12.81 3.49 1.11
C THR A 250 13.28 2.05 1.17
N ASP A 251 12.40 1.07 0.90
CA ASP A 251 12.75 -0.34 0.77
C ASP A 251 13.32 -0.71 -0.62
N GLY A 252 13.47 0.27 -1.51
CA GLY A 252 13.98 0.09 -2.87
C GLY A 252 12.96 -0.43 -3.87
N SER A 253 11.69 -0.61 -3.49
CA SER A 253 10.63 -0.96 -4.43
C SER A 253 10.28 0.21 -5.35
N ALA A 254 9.78 -0.10 -6.55
CA ALA A 254 9.39 0.92 -7.52
C ALA A 254 8.15 1.70 -7.05
N VAL A 255 8.14 3.02 -7.28
CA VAL A 255 6.94 3.84 -7.10
C VAL A 255 5.87 3.51 -8.14
N THR A 256 4.62 3.89 -7.87
CA THR A 256 3.47 3.57 -8.71
C THR A 256 3.61 4.06 -10.16
N THR A 257 4.23 5.23 -10.32
CA THR A 257 4.57 5.79 -11.62
C THR A 257 6.06 6.15 -11.62
N ALA A 258 6.84 5.52 -12.49
CA ALA A 258 8.26 5.78 -12.59
C ALA A 258 8.55 7.06 -13.37
N LEU A 259 9.72 7.66 -13.16
CA LEU A 259 10.24 8.78 -13.94
C LEU A 259 10.51 8.35 -15.39
N SER A 260 9.47 8.30 -16.21
CA SER A 260 9.61 8.02 -17.66
C SER A 260 9.59 9.29 -18.51
N SER A 261 9.18 10.42 -17.94
CA SER A 261 9.05 11.73 -18.62
C SER A 261 9.28 12.89 -17.65
N GLY A 262 10.13 12.72 -16.63
CA GLY A 262 10.41 13.73 -15.61
C GLY A 262 9.37 13.78 -14.48
N ALA A 263 8.34 12.94 -14.50
CA ALA A 263 7.30 12.92 -13.47
C ALA A 263 7.22 11.55 -12.77
N ALA A 264 7.00 11.56 -11.46
CA ALA A 264 6.76 10.36 -10.66
C ALA A 264 5.67 10.62 -9.62
N SER A 265 4.91 9.58 -9.28
CA SER A 265 3.90 9.64 -8.23
C SER A 265 4.03 8.42 -7.32
N ALA A 266 4.23 8.67 -6.04
CA ALA A 266 4.35 7.66 -5.00
C ALA A 266 3.16 7.75 -4.04
N ARG A 267 2.48 6.63 -3.81
CA ARG A 267 1.32 6.53 -2.92
C ARG A 267 1.75 6.08 -1.53
N GLY A 268 1.01 6.53 -0.53
CA GLY A 268 1.22 6.14 0.85
C GLY A 268 0.59 4.80 1.21
N TYR A 269 0.79 4.40 2.45
CA TYR A 269 0.16 3.22 3.07
C TYR A 269 -0.47 3.59 4.42
N ILE A 270 -1.29 2.70 4.94
CA ILE A 270 -2.05 2.89 6.18
C ILE A 270 -1.59 1.87 7.21
N THR A 271 -1.41 2.35 8.43
CA THR A 271 -1.24 1.52 9.63
C THR A 271 -2.48 1.66 10.51
N LEU A 272 -3.04 0.54 10.91
CA LEU A 272 -4.14 0.44 11.88
C LEU A 272 -3.57 0.06 13.24
N THR A 273 -3.91 0.79 14.29
CA THR A 273 -3.47 0.52 15.66
C THR A 273 -4.68 0.34 16.58
N SER A 274 -4.73 -0.76 17.30
CA SER A 274 -5.78 -1.01 18.30
C SER A 274 -5.65 -0.04 19.48
N LEU A 275 -6.75 0.55 19.94
CA LEU A 275 -6.74 1.46 21.09
C LEU A 275 -6.54 0.73 22.43
N ASP A 276 -7.07 -0.48 22.55
CA ASP A 276 -7.08 -1.28 23.77
C ASP A 276 -6.15 -2.50 23.73
N GLY A 277 -5.48 -2.74 22.58
CA GLY A 277 -4.63 -3.89 22.36
C GLY A 277 -5.37 -5.16 21.91
N SER A 278 -6.68 -5.09 21.68
CA SER A 278 -7.45 -6.20 21.11
C SER A 278 -7.07 -6.46 19.65
N SER A 279 -7.51 -7.59 19.11
CA SER A 279 -7.30 -7.95 17.71
C SER A 279 -8.02 -6.96 16.80
N ILE A 280 -7.42 -6.66 15.67
CA ILE A 280 -8.05 -5.87 14.59
C ILE A 280 -8.60 -6.87 13.57
N LYS A 281 -9.92 -6.88 13.40
CA LYS A 281 -10.59 -7.68 12.39
C LYS A 281 -10.96 -6.79 11.21
N ILE A 282 -10.49 -7.17 10.02
CA ILE A 282 -10.81 -6.50 8.75
C ILE A 282 -11.64 -7.47 7.92
N GLU A 283 -12.78 -7.01 7.44
CA GLU A 283 -13.74 -7.80 6.67
C GLU A 283 -14.08 -7.05 5.38
N ASP A 284 -14.16 -7.76 4.27
CA ASP A 284 -14.55 -7.23 2.95
C ASP A 284 -16.05 -7.16 2.88
N GLY A 285 -16.88 -7.11 3.65
CA GLY A 285 -18.31 -6.86 3.65
C GLY A 285 -19.15 -7.49 2.53
N LYS A 286 -18.55 -8.28 1.64
CA LYS A 286 -19.31 -9.13 0.75
C LYS A 286 -19.98 -10.19 1.61
N GLN A 287 -21.29 -10.23 1.57
CA GLN A 287 -22.05 -11.33 2.19
C GLN A 287 -21.72 -12.59 1.38
N ASP A 288 -21.20 -13.61 2.09
CA ASP A 288 -21.09 -14.98 1.58
C ASP A 288 -22.48 -15.56 1.29
#